data_c19b91843815548cdc861e6b34b21a3f
#
_entry.id   c19b91843815548cdc861e6b34b21a3f
#
_cell.length_a   1.000
_cell.length_b   1.000
_cell.length_c   1.000
_cell.angle_alpha   90.00
_cell.angle_beta   90.00
_cell.angle_gamma   90.00
#
_symmetry.space_group_name_H-M   'P 1'
#
loop_
_entity.id
_entity.type
_entity.pdbx_description
1 polymer ?
#
loop_
_entity_poly.entity_id
_entity_poly.type
_entity_poly.pdbx_seq_one_letter_code
_entity_poly.pdbx_strand_id
1 'polypeptide(L)'
;MAKKKNQKRVGGNYSGNRVKKENTYGSSRRKTYMILSTAAIIIGLIMTGVQSLGTSRSNVELAYSDISTVIREMEDEVSAFVREAGKAGAPSGDRAGAFASAYSALCQAESAKERYDAADSFANALSALHEASDEVGMSTSSYKNAASAVDQEADRLNAAIADYNAKAEAYNKSVSGFPKSILARIMGYTEVDLISGRN
;
A
#
# COMPACT_ATOMS: atom_id res chain seq x y z
N MET A 1 -21.69 113.07 22.10
CA MET A 1 -21.96 111.88 22.87
C MET A 1 -22.27 110.70 21.87
N ALA A 2 -21.29 109.86 21.65
CA ALA A 2 -21.41 108.76 20.75
C ALA A 2 -21.41 107.41 21.51
N LYS A 3 -22.46 106.67 21.45
CA LYS A 3 -22.58 105.34 22.05
C LYS A 3 -21.94 104.28 21.14
N LYS A 4 -20.85 103.69 21.59
CA LYS A 4 -20.25 102.45 20.95
C LYS A 4 -21.15 101.28 21.21
N LYS A 5 -21.63 100.64 20.12
CA LYS A 5 -22.29 99.34 20.16
C LYS A 5 -21.24 98.21 20.11
N ASN A 6 -21.19 97.41 21.16
CA ASN A 6 -20.35 96.24 21.28
C ASN A 6 -20.99 95.09 20.47
N GLN A 7 -20.37 94.66 19.37
CA GLN A 7 -20.80 93.46 18.63
C GLN A 7 -20.05 92.24 19.21
N LYS A 8 -20.81 91.41 19.90
CA LYS A 8 -20.36 90.07 20.34
C LYS A 8 -20.26 89.15 19.12
N ARG A 9 -19.02 88.74 18.75
CA ARG A 9 -18.80 87.70 17.79
C ARG A 9 -19.08 86.34 18.48
N VAL A 10 -20.12 85.70 18.03
CA VAL A 10 -20.40 84.29 18.37
C VAL A 10 -19.53 83.47 17.50
N GLY A 11 -18.45 82.89 18.06
CA GLY A 11 -17.59 81.90 17.42
C GLY A 11 -18.31 80.56 17.40
N GLY A 12 -18.91 80.23 16.27
CA GLY A 12 -19.43 78.88 16.04
C GLY A 12 -18.27 77.93 15.87
N ASN A 13 -18.08 77.06 16.88
CA ASN A 13 -17.15 75.95 16.84
C ASN A 13 -17.81 74.88 16.01
N TYR A 14 -17.64 74.87 14.69
CA TYR A 14 -17.95 73.69 13.85
C TYR A 14 -16.87 72.65 14.08
N SER A 15 -17.08 71.82 15.12
CA SER A 15 -16.41 70.53 15.24
C SER A 15 -16.90 69.64 14.08
N GLY A 16 -16.18 69.69 12.96
CA GLY A 16 -16.37 68.82 11.87
C GLY A 16 -16.03 67.39 12.33
N ASN A 17 -17.05 66.66 12.71
CA ASN A 17 -16.98 65.19 12.84
C ASN A 17 -16.64 64.62 11.45
N ARG A 18 -15.31 64.62 11.16
CA ARG A 18 -14.78 63.84 10.03
C ARG A 18 -14.94 62.38 10.39
N VAL A 19 -16.14 61.82 10.11
CA VAL A 19 -16.34 60.39 10.12
C VAL A 19 -15.32 59.81 9.14
N LYS A 20 -14.25 59.23 9.71
CA LYS A 20 -13.35 58.40 8.94
C LYS A 20 -14.21 57.27 8.36
N LYS A 21 -14.66 57.42 7.12
CA LYS A 21 -15.05 56.24 6.31
C LYS A 21 -13.80 55.38 6.19
N GLU A 22 -13.56 54.56 7.19
CA GLU A 22 -12.58 53.49 7.08
C GLU A 22 -12.97 52.66 5.85
N ASN A 23 -11.97 52.42 5.00
CA ASN A 23 -12.07 51.65 3.78
C ASN A 23 -12.51 50.19 4.06
N THR A 24 -13.76 49.98 4.43
CA THR A 24 -14.39 48.70 4.65
C THR A 24 -14.32 47.79 3.38
N TYR A 25 -14.22 48.42 2.21
CA TYR A 25 -14.08 47.76 0.93
C TYR A 25 -12.75 47.02 0.73
N GLY A 26 -11.65 47.58 1.21
CA GLY A 26 -10.31 46.98 1.13
C GLY A 26 -10.13 45.79 2.10
N SER A 27 -10.75 45.90 3.29
CA SER A 27 -10.74 44.82 4.30
C SER A 27 -11.57 43.61 3.85
N SER A 28 -12.73 43.84 3.24
CA SER A 28 -13.58 42.76 2.72
C SER A 28 -12.89 41.96 1.59
N ARG A 29 -12.28 42.64 0.63
CA ARG A 29 -11.54 41.97 -0.48
C ARG A 29 -10.37 41.14 0.03
N ARG A 30 -9.57 41.66 1.00
CA ARG A 30 -8.46 40.89 1.58
C ARG A 30 -8.94 39.65 2.31
N LYS A 31 -10.05 39.67 3.03
CA LYS A 31 -10.67 38.52 3.69
C LYS A 31 -11.15 37.51 2.65
N THR A 32 -11.77 37.97 1.58
CA THR A 32 -12.23 37.09 0.48
C THR A 32 -11.04 36.37 -0.21
N TYR A 33 -9.94 37.09 -0.51
CA TYR A 33 -8.75 36.48 -1.09
C TYR A 33 -8.08 35.48 -0.14
N MET A 34 -8.02 35.78 1.17
CA MET A 34 -7.50 34.81 2.15
C MET A 34 -8.36 33.55 2.23
N ILE A 35 -9.68 33.66 2.21
CA ILE A 35 -10.59 32.50 2.22
C ILE A 35 -10.42 31.67 0.94
N LEU A 36 -10.37 32.32 -0.23
CA LEU A 36 -10.17 31.65 -1.50
C LEU A 36 -8.81 30.95 -1.60
N SER A 37 -7.74 31.57 -1.13
CA SER A 37 -6.40 30.97 -1.12
C SER A 37 -6.31 29.78 -0.17
N THR A 38 -6.92 29.89 1.02
CA THR A 38 -6.98 28.78 1.98
C THR A 38 -7.80 27.61 1.41
N ALA A 39 -8.93 27.89 0.78
CA ALA A 39 -9.76 26.86 0.13
C ALA A 39 -8.98 26.16 -1.00
N ALA A 40 -8.25 26.91 -1.83
CA ALA A 40 -7.44 26.35 -2.90
C ALA A 40 -6.32 25.45 -2.37
N ILE A 41 -5.66 25.82 -1.27
CA ILE A 41 -4.64 25.00 -0.60
C ILE A 41 -5.26 23.71 -0.07
N ILE A 42 -6.41 23.80 0.60
CA ILE A 42 -7.12 22.62 1.14
C ILE A 42 -7.51 21.67 0.00
N ILE A 43 -8.06 22.18 -1.10
CA ILE A 43 -8.42 21.38 -2.28
C ILE A 43 -7.15 20.71 -2.85
N GLY A 44 -6.04 21.41 -2.98
CA GLY A 44 -4.77 20.86 -3.44
C GLY A 44 -4.27 19.72 -2.54
N LEU A 45 -4.35 19.88 -1.22
CA LEU A 45 -3.96 18.83 -0.26
C LEU A 45 -4.90 17.61 -0.34
N ILE A 46 -6.20 17.82 -0.57
CA ILE A 46 -7.15 16.73 -0.76
C ILE A 46 -6.82 15.97 -2.05
N MET A 47 -6.60 16.66 -3.16
CA MET A 47 -6.29 16.03 -4.45
C MET A 47 -5.00 15.22 -4.40
N THR A 48 -3.94 15.76 -3.80
CA THR A 48 -2.68 15.01 -3.63
C THR A 48 -2.84 13.82 -2.69
N GLY A 49 -3.64 13.96 -1.63
CA GLY A 49 -3.97 12.87 -0.71
C GLY A 49 -4.72 11.72 -1.40
N VAL A 50 -5.72 12.05 -2.21
CA VAL A 50 -6.50 11.08 -3.00
C VAL A 50 -5.62 10.34 -3.99
N GLN A 51 -4.80 11.05 -4.78
CA GLN A 51 -3.87 10.42 -5.72
C GLN A 51 -2.88 9.51 -5.01
N SER A 52 -2.30 9.96 -3.89
CA SER A 52 -1.35 9.17 -3.10
C SER A 52 -1.96 7.87 -2.58
N LEU A 53 -3.20 7.91 -2.06
CA LEU A 53 -3.91 6.72 -1.60
C LEU A 53 -4.24 5.77 -2.76
N GLY A 54 -4.73 6.29 -3.88
CA GLY A 54 -5.02 5.50 -5.07
C GLY A 54 -3.79 4.80 -5.63
N THR A 55 -2.67 5.52 -5.75
CA THR A 55 -1.39 4.94 -6.20
C THR A 55 -0.89 3.87 -5.23
N SER A 56 -0.96 4.13 -3.91
CA SER A 56 -0.53 3.14 -2.91
C SER A 56 -1.38 1.87 -2.99
N ARG A 57 -2.69 1.99 -3.17
CA ARG A 57 -3.58 0.85 -3.35
C ARG A 57 -3.26 0.05 -4.61
N SER A 58 -3.08 0.74 -5.74
CA SER A 58 -2.70 0.11 -7.00
C SER A 58 -1.37 -0.64 -6.89
N ASN A 59 -0.39 -0.10 -6.16
CA ASN A 59 0.88 -0.77 -5.92
C ASN A 59 0.72 -2.08 -5.12
N VAL A 60 -0.20 -2.12 -4.15
CA VAL A 60 -0.53 -3.35 -3.41
C VAL A 60 -1.19 -4.37 -4.32
N GLU A 61 -2.17 -3.96 -5.13
CA GLU A 61 -2.87 -4.82 -6.08
C GLU A 61 -1.91 -5.41 -7.13
N LEU A 62 -0.97 -4.61 -7.64
CA LEU A 62 0.07 -5.07 -8.56
C LEU A 62 0.99 -6.10 -7.89
N ALA A 63 1.50 -5.82 -6.68
CA ALA A 63 2.35 -6.75 -5.96
C ALA A 63 1.64 -8.08 -5.64
N TYR A 64 0.33 -8.06 -5.35
CA TYR A 64 -0.46 -9.28 -5.20
C TYR A 64 -0.58 -10.07 -6.51
N SER A 65 -0.75 -9.37 -7.62
CA SER A 65 -0.75 -9.97 -8.95
C SER A 65 0.60 -10.59 -9.32
N ASP A 66 1.71 -9.94 -8.91
CA ASP A 66 3.07 -10.44 -9.14
C ASP A 66 3.29 -11.79 -8.45
N ILE A 67 2.79 -11.97 -7.21
CA ILE A 67 2.82 -13.27 -6.50
C ILE A 67 2.11 -14.35 -7.33
N SER A 68 0.93 -14.04 -7.86
CA SER A 68 0.16 -14.98 -8.67
C SER A 68 0.86 -15.32 -9.99
N THR A 69 1.64 -14.39 -10.53
CA THR A 69 2.46 -14.58 -11.72
C THR A 69 3.63 -15.52 -11.43
N VAL A 70 4.36 -15.30 -10.35
CA VAL A 70 5.47 -16.17 -9.92
C VAL A 70 4.97 -17.59 -9.66
N ILE A 71 3.85 -17.77 -8.93
CA ILE A 71 3.27 -19.09 -8.68
C ILE A 71 2.97 -19.83 -9.99
N ARG A 72 2.51 -19.15 -11.02
CA ARG A 72 2.19 -19.77 -12.32
C ARG A 72 3.45 -20.07 -13.13
N GLU A 73 4.45 -19.19 -13.07
CA GLU A 73 5.71 -19.37 -13.79
C GLU A 73 6.51 -20.56 -13.27
N MET A 74 6.38 -20.92 -11.99
CA MET A 74 7.08 -22.05 -11.39
C MET A 74 6.47 -23.44 -11.71
N GLU A 75 5.36 -23.52 -12.46
CA GLU A 75 4.64 -24.77 -12.73
C GLU A 75 5.51 -25.81 -13.46
N ASP A 76 6.27 -25.38 -14.46
CA ASP A 76 7.13 -26.26 -15.25
C ASP A 76 8.30 -26.82 -14.41
N GLU A 77 8.91 -25.98 -13.56
CA GLU A 77 10.00 -26.34 -12.67
C GLU A 77 9.55 -27.31 -11.58
N VAL A 78 8.38 -27.05 -10.96
CA VAL A 78 7.77 -27.95 -9.99
C VAL A 78 7.48 -29.30 -10.63
N SER A 79 6.87 -29.32 -11.81
CA SER A 79 6.56 -30.53 -12.55
C SER A 79 7.82 -31.33 -12.93
N ALA A 80 8.89 -30.64 -13.33
CA ALA A 80 10.17 -31.24 -13.64
C ALA A 80 10.81 -31.85 -12.38
N PHE A 81 10.78 -31.14 -11.26
CA PHE A 81 11.35 -31.60 -10.00
C PHE A 81 10.61 -32.81 -9.45
N VAL A 82 9.27 -32.80 -9.43
CA VAL A 82 8.41 -33.90 -9.01
C VAL A 82 8.72 -35.14 -9.85
N ARG A 83 8.85 -35.00 -11.19
CA ARG A 83 9.16 -36.09 -12.08
C ARG A 83 10.54 -36.71 -11.82
N GLU A 84 11.55 -35.86 -11.59
CA GLU A 84 12.91 -36.37 -11.35
C GLU A 84 13.00 -37.03 -9.97
N ALA A 85 12.41 -36.46 -8.93
CA ALA A 85 12.36 -37.02 -7.59
C ALA A 85 11.57 -38.35 -7.55
N GLY A 86 10.48 -38.44 -8.32
CA GLY A 86 9.67 -39.67 -8.42
C GLY A 86 10.40 -40.86 -9.02
N LYS A 87 11.47 -40.66 -9.80
CA LYS A 87 12.29 -41.74 -10.38
C LYS A 87 13.06 -42.55 -9.33
N ALA A 88 13.30 -41.95 -8.16
CA ALA A 88 14.04 -42.63 -7.09
C ALA A 88 13.23 -43.68 -6.33
N GLY A 89 11.92 -43.72 -6.51
CA GLY A 89 11.02 -44.56 -5.72
C GLY A 89 10.79 -44.01 -4.32
N ALA A 90 10.26 -44.85 -3.41
CA ALA A 90 10.08 -44.43 -2.01
C ALA A 90 11.46 -44.33 -1.28
N PRO A 91 11.64 -43.35 -0.34
CA PRO A 91 10.65 -42.38 0.16
C PRO A 91 10.49 -41.11 -0.71
N SER A 92 11.40 -40.85 -1.63
CA SER A 92 11.42 -39.64 -2.47
C SER A 92 10.14 -39.51 -3.31
N GLY A 93 9.64 -40.56 -3.89
CA GLY A 93 8.39 -40.56 -4.68
C GLY A 93 7.16 -40.19 -3.85
N ASP A 94 7.08 -40.62 -2.59
CA ASP A 94 5.98 -40.25 -1.69
C ASP A 94 6.04 -38.74 -1.32
N ARG A 95 7.23 -38.24 -1.09
CA ARG A 95 7.47 -36.81 -0.82
C ARG A 95 7.20 -35.95 -2.05
N ALA A 96 7.51 -36.42 -3.25
CA ALA A 96 7.20 -35.75 -4.50
C ALA A 96 5.67 -35.56 -4.68
N GLY A 97 4.86 -36.54 -4.30
CA GLY A 97 3.41 -36.42 -4.28
C GLY A 97 2.89 -35.38 -3.28
N ALA A 98 3.45 -35.38 -2.08
CA ALA A 98 3.12 -34.37 -1.06
C ALA A 98 3.50 -32.93 -1.50
N PHE A 99 4.68 -32.78 -2.11
CA PHE A 99 5.14 -31.50 -2.66
C PHE A 99 4.24 -31.00 -3.80
N ALA A 100 3.85 -31.87 -4.73
CA ALA A 100 2.91 -31.53 -5.81
C ALA A 100 1.54 -31.07 -5.24
N SER A 101 1.06 -31.73 -4.17
CA SER A 101 -0.18 -31.34 -3.48
C SER A 101 -0.06 -29.99 -2.81
N ALA A 102 1.07 -29.68 -2.15
CA ALA A 102 1.32 -28.39 -1.53
C ALA A 102 1.40 -27.25 -2.58
N TYR A 103 2.01 -27.50 -3.73
CA TYR A 103 2.00 -26.55 -4.85
C TYR A 103 0.56 -26.33 -5.39
N SER A 104 -0.23 -27.37 -5.53
CA SER A 104 -1.63 -27.25 -5.95
C SER A 104 -2.44 -26.39 -4.98
N ALA A 105 -2.23 -26.55 -3.66
CA ALA A 105 -2.86 -25.70 -2.65
C ALA A 105 -2.42 -24.24 -2.78
N LEU A 106 -1.13 -23.99 -3.06
CA LEU A 106 -0.60 -22.64 -3.29
C LEU A 106 -1.25 -21.98 -4.52
N CYS A 107 -1.47 -22.74 -5.60
CA CYS A 107 -2.18 -22.24 -6.79
C CYS A 107 -3.65 -21.88 -6.52
N GLN A 108 -4.30 -22.57 -5.57
CA GLN A 108 -5.72 -22.40 -5.25
C GLN A 108 -5.99 -21.36 -4.16
N ALA A 109 -4.96 -20.87 -3.47
CA ALA A 109 -5.10 -19.91 -2.40
C ALA A 109 -5.60 -18.55 -2.91
N GLU A 110 -6.76 -18.11 -2.44
CA GLU A 110 -7.42 -16.86 -2.87
C GLU A 110 -7.19 -15.71 -1.89
N SER A 111 -7.21 -16.00 -0.57
CA SER A 111 -6.99 -14.99 0.46
C SER A 111 -5.52 -14.89 0.87
N ALA A 112 -5.15 -13.75 1.48
CA ALA A 112 -3.79 -13.55 2.00
C ALA A 112 -3.42 -14.60 3.06
N LYS A 113 -4.38 -14.98 3.93
CA LYS A 113 -4.16 -16.01 4.94
C LYS A 113 -3.96 -17.39 4.33
N GLU A 114 -4.83 -17.80 3.40
CA GLU A 114 -4.68 -19.07 2.69
C GLU A 114 -3.34 -19.15 1.94
N ARG A 115 -2.94 -18.05 1.32
CA ARG A 115 -1.67 -17.93 0.60
C ARG A 115 -0.48 -18.08 1.51
N TYR A 116 -0.55 -17.51 2.73
CA TYR A 116 0.47 -17.73 3.75
C TYR A 116 0.56 -19.21 4.15
N ASP A 117 -0.57 -19.81 4.55
CA ASP A 117 -0.62 -21.20 5.01
C ASP A 117 -0.15 -22.18 3.89
N ALA A 118 -0.50 -21.89 2.64
CA ALA A 118 -0.09 -22.68 1.48
C ALA A 118 1.40 -22.48 1.14
N ALA A 119 1.93 -21.27 1.23
CA ALA A 119 3.34 -21.00 1.00
C ALA A 119 4.24 -21.66 2.07
N ASP A 120 3.82 -21.62 3.34
CA ASP A 120 4.50 -22.32 4.43
C ASP A 120 4.48 -23.84 4.20
N SER A 121 3.32 -24.39 3.82
CA SER A 121 3.18 -25.81 3.49
C SER A 121 4.04 -26.22 2.29
N PHE A 122 4.13 -25.37 1.28
CA PHE A 122 4.98 -25.58 0.09
C PHE A 122 6.47 -25.60 0.48
N ALA A 123 6.92 -24.63 1.27
CA ALA A 123 8.31 -24.57 1.74
C ALA A 123 8.70 -25.80 2.57
N ASN A 124 7.82 -26.24 3.48
CA ASN A 124 8.01 -27.43 4.29
C ASN A 124 8.05 -28.71 3.44
N ALA A 125 7.17 -28.83 2.44
CA ALA A 125 7.14 -29.96 1.53
C ALA A 125 8.38 -30.00 0.61
N LEU A 126 8.87 -28.84 0.18
CA LEU A 126 10.13 -28.72 -0.59
C LEU A 126 11.33 -29.21 0.22
N SER A 127 11.47 -28.75 1.47
CA SER A 127 12.54 -29.21 2.36
C SER A 127 12.49 -30.72 2.59
N ALA A 128 11.29 -31.27 2.87
CA ALA A 128 11.11 -32.69 3.09
C ALA A 128 11.43 -33.53 1.83
N LEU A 129 11.18 -32.99 0.64
CA LEU A 129 11.52 -33.68 -0.62
C LEU A 129 13.03 -33.65 -0.87
N HIS A 130 13.72 -32.55 -0.56
CA HIS A 130 15.18 -32.49 -0.61
C HIS A 130 15.81 -33.52 0.34
N GLU A 131 15.38 -33.55 1.59
CA GLU A 131 15.88 -34.50 2.59
C GLU A 131 15.70 -35.95 2.13
N ALA A 132 14.50 -36.32 1.66
CA ALA A 132 14.24 -37.67 1.17
C ALA A 132 15.03 -38.02 -0.09
N SER A 133 15.31 -37.07 -0.95
CA SER A 133 16.13 -37.27 -2.14
C SER A 133 17.61 -37.44 -1.81
N ASP A 134 18.11 -36.74 -0.81
CA ASP A 134 19.47 -36.88 -0.28
C ASP A 134 19.67 -38.26 0.39
N GLU A 135 18.68 -38.75 1.18
CA GLU A 135 18.69 -40.08 1.80
C GLU A 135 18.85 -41.20 0.79
N VAL A 136 18.24 -41.07 -0.39
CA VAL A 136 18.37 -42.09 -1.47
C VAL A 136 19.53 -41.79 -2.41
N GLY A 137 20.34 -40.78 -2.13
CA GLY A 137 21.56 -40.44 -2.86
C GLY A 137 21.32 -39.90 -4.27
N MET A 138 20.19 -39.21 -4.50
CA MET A 138 19.89 -38.58 -5.79
C MET A 138 20.92 -37.54 -6.19
N SER A 139 21.71 -37.84 -7.22
CA SER A 139 22.81 -36.96 -7.66
C SER A 139 22.88 -36.74 -9.16
N THR A 140 21.85 -37.16 -9.91
CA THR A 140 21.84 -36.98 -11.38
C THR A 140 21.80 -35.50 -11.71
N SER A 141 22.42 -35.09 -12.82
CA SER A 141 22.41 -33.70 -13.27
C SER A 141 20.99 -33.18 -13.53
N SER A 142 20.08 -34.02 -14.04
CA SER A 142 18.67 -33.66 -14.25
C SER A 142 17.96 -33.35 -12.96
N TYR A 143 18.17 -34.14 -11.89
CA TYR A 143 17.60 -33.84 -10.57
C TYR A 143 18.17 -32.54 -10.01
N LYS A 144 19.50 -32.40 -10.00
CA LYS A 144 20.15 -31.18 -9.47
C LYS A 144 19.70 -29.90 -10.17
N ASN A 145 19.55 -29.96 -11.48
CA ASN A 145 19.06 -28.81 -12.26
C ASN A 145 17.61 -28.49 -11.90
N ALA A 146 16.72 -29.50 -11.83
CA ALA A 146 15.33 -29.30 -11.47
C ALA A 146 15.18 -28.79 -10.01
N ALA A 147 15.94 -29.35 -9.06
CA ALA A 147 15.97 -28.88 -7.69
C ALA A 147 16.39 -27.41 -7.59
N SER A 148 17.51 -27.05 -8.24
CA SER A 148 17.99 -25.66 -8.23
C SER A 148 17.02 -24.69 -8.90
N ALA A 149 16.30 -25.13 -9.93
CA ALA A 149 15.30 -24.28 -10.59
C ALA A 149 14.10 -23.99 -9.64
N VAL A 150 13.60 -25.02 -8.95
CA VAL A 150 12.51 -24.85 -7.97
C VAL A 150 12.95 -23.99 -6.78
N ASP A 151 14.19 -24.18 -6.29
CA ASP A 151 14.73 -23.35 -5.20
C ASP A 151 14.77 -21.85 -5.59
N GLN A 152 15.21 -21.55 -6.82
CA GLN A 152 15.20 -20.18 -7.33
C GLN A 152 13.78 -19.59 -7.42
N GLU A 153 12.80 -20.38 -7.85
CA GLU A 153 11.42 -19.92 -7.90
C GLU A 153 10.81 -19.77 -6.51
N ALA A 154 11.16 -20.62 -5.54
CA ALA A 154 10.78 -20.46 -4.15
C ALA A 154 11.34 -19.16 -3.54
N ASP A 155 12.60 -18.81 -3.86
CA ASP A 155 13.20 -17.54 -3.45
C ASP A 155 12.50 -16.35 -4.10
N ARG A 156 12.13 -16.43 -5.38
CA ARG A 156 11.33 -15.41 -6.06
C ARG A 156 9.96 -15.23 -5.42
N LEU A 157 9.29 -16.33 -5.05
CA LEU A 157 8.00 -16.29 -4.35
C LEU A 157 8.14 -15.57 -3.00
N ASN A 158 9.16 -15.94 -2.21
CA ASN A 158 9.43 -15.29 -0.93
C ASN A 158 9.70 -13.80 -1.09
N ALA A 159 10.46 -13.41 -2.10
CA ALA A 159 10.72 -12.00 -2.40
C ALA A 159 9.45 -11.24 -2.82
N ALA A 160 8.59 -11.84 -3.63
CA ALA A 160 7.32 -11.25 -4.05
C ALA A 160 6.35 -11.08 -2.86
N ILE A 161 6.27 -12.06 -1.95
CA ILE A 161 5.49 -11.97 -0.71
C ILE A 161 6.03 -10.84 0.19
N ALA A 162 7.34 -10.73 0.34
CA ALA A 162 7.95 -9.67 1.13
C ALA A 162 7.67 -8.27 0.54
N ASP A 163 7.74 -8.11 -0.77
CA ASP A 163 7.41 -6.87 -1.48
C ASP A 163 5.93 -6.49 -1.31
N TYR A 164 5.03 -7.47 -1.46
CA TYR A 164 3.61 -7.27 -1.18
C TYR A 164 3.38 -6.77 0.26
N ASN A 165 3.95 -7.46 1.24
CA ASN A 165 3.78 -7.10 2.64
C ASN A 165 4.30 -5.70 2.94
N ALA A 166 5.46 -5.32 2.40
CA ALA A 166 6.00 -3.96 2.56
C ALA A 166 5.06 -2.88 1.98
N LYS A 167 4.49 -3.12 0.80
CA LYS A 167 3.53 -2.22 0.16
C LYS A 167 2.21 -2.17 0.90
N ALA A 168 1.71 -3.31 1.39
CA ALA A 168 0.49 -3.43 2.18
C ALA A 168 0.62 -2.68 3.52
N GLU A 169 1.73 -2.83 4.23
CA GLU A 169 2.02 -2.08 5.46
C GLU A 169 2.06 -0.57 5.21
N ALA A 170 2.76 -0.13 4.16
CA ALA A 170 2.84 1.28 3.79
C ALA A 170 1.46 1.86 3.43
N TYR A 171 0.64 1.09 2.72
CA TYR A 171 -0.74 1.43 2.40
C TYR A 171 -1.60 1.50 3.68
N ASN A 172 -1.57 0.48 4.52
CA ASN A 172 -2.33 0.42 5.77
C ASN A 172 -1.99 1.61 6.69
N LYS A 173 -0.70 1.94 6.81
CA LYS A 173 -0.24 3.13 7.53
C LYS A 173 -0.79 4.43 6.92
N SER A 174 -0.95 4.49 5.61
CA SER A 174 -1.52 5.66 4.94
C SER A 174 -3.02 5.77 5.13
N VAL A 175 -3.75 4.65 5.12
CA VAL A 175 -5.21 4.59 5.32
C VAL A 175 -5.59 4.91 6.76
N SER A 176 -4.81 4.46 7.75
CA SER A 176 -5.06 4.68 9.18
C SER A 176 -4.49 6.01 9.71
N GLY A 177 -3.48 6.59 9.02
CA GLY A 177 -2.77 7.79 9.45
C GLY A 177 -3.50 9.10 9.13
N PHE A 178 -3.54 10.04 10.11
CA PHE A 178 -4.06 11.39 9.87
C PHE A 178 -3.08 12.20 8.96
N PRO A 179 -3.56 13.03 8.03
CA PRO A 179 -4.97 13.32 7.69
C PRO A 179 -5.58 12.37 6.64
N LYS A 180 -4.81 11.44 6.05
CA LYS A 180 -5.25 10.57 4.94
C LYS A 180 -6.36 9.61 5.35
N SER A 181 -6.45 9.22 6.62
CA SER A 181 -7.52 8.36 7.14
C SER A 181 -8.92 8.93 6.94
N ILE A 182 -9.07 10.26 6.95
CA ILE A 182 -10.35 10.92 6.65
C ILE A 182 -10.73 10.71 5.19
N LEU A 183 -9.77 10.90 4.28
CA LEU A 183 -9.97 10.71 2.84
C LEU A 183 -10.23 9.24 2.51
N ALA A 184 -9.46 8.33 3.11
CA ALA A 184 -9.62 6.88 2.96
C ALA A 184 -11.05 6.45 3.32
N ARG A 185 -11.58 6.92 4.46
CA ARG A 185 -12.95 6.63 4.91
C ARG A 185 -14.00 7.17 3.94
N ILE A 186 -13.82 8.39 3.40
CA ILE A 186 -14.75 8.99 2.42
C ILE A 186 -14.75 8.19 1.11
N MET A 187 -13.58 7.67 0.71
CA MET A 187 -13.40 6.89 -0.52
C MET A 187 -13.71 5.40 -0.36
N GLY A 188 -14.04 4.93 0.84
CA GLY A 188 -14.27 3.51 1.13
C GLY A 188 -13.01 2.66 1.08
N TYR A 189 -11.83 3.26 1.28
CA TYR A 189 -10.58 2.53 1.37
C TYR A 189 -10.39 1.98 2.78
N THR A 190 -10.14 0.67 2.86
CA THR A 190 -9.87 -0.08 4.09
C THR A 190 -8.46 -0.65 4.06
N GLU A 191 -7.96 -1.05 5.21
CA GLU A 191 -6.73 -1.82 5.32
C GLU A 191 -6.83 -3.13 4.54
N VAL A 192 -5.68 -3.62 4.08
CA VAL A 192 -5.54 -4.92 3.42
C VAL A 192 -4.79 -5.89 4.32
N ASP A 193 -5.09 -7.17 4.18
CA ASP A 193 -4.44 -8.21 4.96
C ASP A 193 -3.01 -8.45 4.48
N LEU A 194 -2.11 -8.75 5.41
CA LEU A 194 -0.75 -9.17 5.13
C LEU A 194 -0.71 -10.68 4.87
N ILE A 195 0.18 -11.11 3.99
CA ILE A 195 0.52 -12.53 3.81
C ILE A 195 1.50 -12.90 4.94
N SER A 196 0.98 -13.11 6.13
CA SER A 196 1.76 -13.45 7.33
C SER A 196 0.94 -14.32 8.28
N GLY A 197 1.62 -15.15 9.07
CA GLY A 197 1.00 -15.99 10.10
C GLY A 197 0.62 -15.25 11.39
N ARG A 198 0.71 -13.92 11.41
CA ARG A 198 0.28 -13.10 12.54
C ARG A 198 -1.11 -12.52 12.27
N ASN A 199 -2.08 -12.98 13.05
CA ASN A 199 -3.30 -12.24 13.33
C ASN A 199 -3.07 -11.35 14.55
#